data_334358537d867e3b7ed52e1112910d6e
#
_entry.id   334358537d867e3b7ed52e1112910d6e
#
_cell.length_a   1.000
_cell.length_b   1.000
_cell.length_c   1.000
_cell.angle_alpha   90.00
_cell.angle_beta   90.00
_cell.angle_gamma   90.00
#
_symmetry.space_group_name_H-M   'P 1'
#
loop_
_entity.id
_entity.type
_entity.pdbx_description
1 polymer ?
#
loop_
_entity_poly.entity_id
_entity_poly.type
_entity_poly.pdbx_seq_one_letter_code
_entity_poly.pdbx_strand_id
1 'polypeptide(L)'
;MDHPDGRVSGGTGDDSTPGAAPAPRKRPSGALEPFVPWDFEALRPPRSRSADHNDHRLAARRRLEAVAKALATRSKKEVKLEVRTSIHNPFPPVNGGRVERLWAYATRAKAAKTKLRRTIGADLAKDLDQAYRNGYLCAALEADALEVSFRIHQDGWFDGRNLVKRTQAEGLRPLLELLNELEGFRLQLADWKGEWICGELSIERLEEFFKYYEPGEHLFAVQRRWPAQEAIREAVLAPEVPDLMVDEMSRLVPVYRYAMWSDESDFLFSS
;
A
#
# COMPACT_ATOMS: atom_id res chain seq x y z
N MET A 1 53.63 -6.54 -74.51
CA MET A 1 53.40 -8.01 -74.52
C MET A 1 52.53 -8.29 -73.32
N ASP A 2 51.31 -8.55 -73.66
CA ASP A 2 50.33 -9.50 -73.20
C ASP A 2 49.62 -9.27 -71.85
N HIS A 3 48.40 -8.94 -72.02
CA HIS A 3 47.24 -9.25 -71.10
C HIS A 3 47.01 -10.78 -71.04
N PRO A 4 46.34 -11.37 -70.01
CA PRO A 4 44.87 -11.26 -69.95
C PRO A 4 44.21 -11.32 -68.57
N ASP A 5 42.98 -10.79 -68.54
CA ASP A 5 41.73 -11.18 -67.89
C ASP A 5 41.71 -12.08 -66.64
N GLY A 6 41.06 -11.58 -65.58
CA GLY A 6 40.56 -12.37 -64.49
C GLY A 6 39.24 -11.74 -63.90
N ARG A 7 38.09 -12.34 -64.28
CA ARG A 7 36.74 -11.99 -63.81
C ARG A 7 36.61 -12.18 -62.33
N VAL A 8 36.03 -11.20 -61.67
CA VAL A 8 35.61 -11.27 -60.26
C VAL A 8 34.11 -11.56 -60.20
N SER A 9 33.77 -12.67 -59.58
CA SER A 9 32.40 -13.10 -59.29
C SER A 9 31.84 -12.36 -58.07
N GLY A 10 30.52 -12.07 -58.10
CA GLY A 10 29.81 -11.26 -57.19
C GLY A 10 29.70 -11.80 -55.77
N GLY A 11 29.81 -10.90 -54.80
CA GLY A 11 29.46 -11.10 -53.43
C GLY A 11 28.00 -10.70 -53.22
N THR A 12 27.20 -11.64 -52.77
CA THR A 12 25.82 -11.47 -52.36
C THR A 12 25.80 -10.67 -51.06
N GLY A 13 25.20 -9.47 -51.13
CA GLY A 13 24.93 -8.65 -49.92
C GLY A 13 23.89 -9.35 -49.04
N ASP A 14 24.29 -9.61 -47.85
CA ASP A 14 23.37 -10.05 -46.75
C ASP A 14 22.65 -8.82 -46.21
N ASP A 15 21.43 -8.61 -46.69
CA ASP A 15 20.53 -7.54 -46.28
C ASP A 15 19.75 -7.98 -45.03
N SER A 16 20.50 -8.07 -43.88
CA SER A 16 19.93 -8.35 -42.58
C SER A 16 19.28 -7.07 -42.02
N THR A 17 18.05 -6.79 -42.42
CA THR A 17 17.20 -5.77 -41.81
C THR A 17 17.02 -6.10 -40.34
N PRO A 18 17.35 -5.19 -39.37
CA PRO A 18 17.11 -5.43 -37.97
C PRO A 18 15.61 -5.64 -37.75
N GLY A 19 15.26 -6.82 -37.22
CA GLY A 19 13.88 -7.17 -36.92
C GLY A 19 13.21 -6.10 -36.07
N ALA A 20 12.08 -5.59 -36.56
CA ALA A 20 11.25 -4.64 -35.83
C ALA A 20 10.90 -5.23 -34.45
N ALA A 21 11.11 -4.45 -33.39
CA ALA A 21 10.70 -4.82 -32.05
C ALA A 21 9.22 -5.21 -32.04
N PRO A 22 8.81 -6.30 -31.37
CA PRO A 22 7.42 -6.74 -31.35
C PRO A 22 6.55 -5.62 -30.80
N ALA A 23 5.46 -5.31 -31.50
CA ALA A 23 4.50 -4.31 -31.12
C ALA A 23 3.97 -4.62 -29.70
N PRO A 24 3.79 -3.62 -28.83
CA PRO A 24 3.34 -3.83 -27.47
C PRO A 24 1.99 -4.57 -27.49
N ARG A 25 1.94 -5.72 -26.85
CA ARG A 25 0.71 -6.51 -26.71
C ARG A 25 -0.36 -5.64 -26.07
N LYS A 26 -1.54 -5.52 -26.71
CA LYS A 26 -2.71 -4.86 -26.10
C LYS A 26 -3.00 -5.53 -24.78
N ARG A 27 -2.97 -4.76 -23.68
CA ARG A 27 -3.33 -5.23 -22.36
C ARG A 27 -4.78 -5.68 -22.33
N PRO A 28 -5.13 -6.72 -21.55
CA PRO A 28 -6.51 -7.10 -21.32
C PRO A 28 -7.27 -5.89 -20.72
N SER A 29 -8.50 -5.69 -21.18
CA SER A 29 -9.39 -4.65 -20.64
C SER A 29 -9.59 -4.90 -19.14
N GLY A 30 -9.15 -3.94 -18.31
CA GLY A 30 -9.26 -4.03 -16.85
C GLY A 30 -7.94 -4.25 -16.09
N ALA A 31 -6.79 -4.46 -16.77
CA ALA A 31 -5.49 -4.54 -16.13
C ALA A 31 -5.08 -3.17 -15.55
N LEU A 32 -4.53 -3.20 -14.32
CA LEU A 32 -4.01 -2.01 -13.65
C LEU A 32 -2.77 -1.47 -14.38
N GLU A 33 -2.58 -0.15 -14.36
CA GLU A 33 -1.39 0.46 -14.95
C GLU A 33 -0.16 0.18 -14.09
N PRO A 34 0.98 -0.29 -14.66
CA PRO A 34 2.22 -0.49 -13.94
C PRO A 34 2.81 0.84 -13.50
N PHE A 35 3.61 0.78 -12.43
CA PHE A 35 4.43 1.90 -12.02
C PHE A 35 5.53 2.17 -13.06
N VAL A 36 5.98 3.41 -13.11
CA VAL A 36 7.05 3.85 -14.01
C VAL A 36 8.18 4.52 -13.20
N PRO A 37 9.41 4.61 -13.72
CA PRO A 37 10.54 5.20 -12.99
C PRO A 37 10.25 6.59 -12.43
N TRP A 38 9.53 7.41 -13.17
CA TRP A 38 9.17 8.77 -12.76
C TRP A 38 8.22 8.84 -11.56
N ASP A 39 7.47 7.79 -11.27
CA ASP A 39 6.63 7.72 -10.06
C ASP A 39 7.49 7.83 -8.79
N PHE A 40 8.67 7.20 -8.82
CA PHE A 40 9.66 7.22 -7.72
C PHE A 40 10.53 8.48 -7.74
N GLU A 41 11.01 8.86 -8.93
CA GLU A 41 11.90 10.01 -9.10
C GLU A 41 11.25 11.34 -8.71
N ALA A 42 9.95 11.51 -8.91
CA ALA A 42 9.21 12.69 -8.52
C ALA A 42 9.15 12.93 -6.99
N LEU A 43 9.47 11.89 -6.19
CA LEU A 43 9.49 11.95 -4.73
C LEU A 43 10.89 12.19 -4.16
N ARG A 44 11.93 12.15 -4.98
CA ARG A 44 13.32 12.39 -4.55
C ARG A 44 13.62 13.89 -4.43
N PRO A 45 14.44 14.32 -3.46
CA PRO A 45 14.98 15.67 -3.46
C PRO A 45 15.84 15.94 -4.72
N PRO A 46 15.79 17.16 -5.30
CA PRO A 46 14.96 18.32 -4.90
C PRO A 46 13.52 18.27 -5.46
N ARG A 47 13.18 17.29 -6.32
CA ARG A 47 11.91 17.18 -7.06
C ARG A 47 10.70 17.11 -6.14
N SER A 48 10.85 16.48 -4.96
CA SER A 48 9.77 16.38 -3.97
C SER A 48 9.20 17.71 -3.48
N ARG A 49 9.94 18.82 -3.69
CA ARG A 49 9.51 20.18 -3.33
C ARG A 49 9.02 21.00 -4.53
N SER A 50 9.35 20.59 -5.76
CA SER A 50 8.99 21.37 -6.96
C SER A 50 7.59 21.03 -7.45
N ALA A 51 6.80 22.06 -7.75
CA ALA A 51 5.50 21.91 -8.39
C ALA A 51 5.61 21.38 -9.84
N ASP A 52 6.77 21.54 -10.50
CA ASP A 52 6.99 21.09 -11.89
C ASP A 52 6.83 19.57 -12.06
N HIS A 53 6.89 18.82 -10.97
CA HIS A 53 6.72 17.36 -10.97
C HIS A 53 5.36 16.90 -10.47
N ASN A 54 4.37 17.81 -10.34
CA ASN A 54 3.02 17.47 -9.86
C ASN A 54 2.30 16.47 -10.77
N ASP A 55 2.48 16.56 -12.09
CA ASP A 55 1.84 15.65 -13.04
C ASP A 55 2.32 14.21 -12.86
N HIS A 56 3.61 13.99 -12.62
CA HIS A 56 4.16 12.67 -12.30
C HIS A 56 3.59 12.13 -10.98
N ARG A 57 3.56 12.96 -9.94
CA ARG A 57 2.98 12.57 -8.65
C ARG A 57 1.48 12.30 -8.74
N LEU A 58 0.75 13.08 -9.55
CA LEU A 58 -0.67 12.83 -9.80
C LEU A 58 -0.88 11.50 -10.52
N ALA A 59 -0.06 11.17 -11.53
CA ALA A 59 -0.11 9.91 -12.23
C ALA A 59 0.17 8.73 -11.29
N ALA A 60 1.25 8.80 -10.49
CA ALA A 60 1.57 7.81 -9.47
C ALA A 60 0.43 7.61 -8.45
N ARG A 61 -0.15 8.71 -7.95
CA ARG A 61 -1.30 8.66 -7.05
C ARG A 61 -2.52 7.98 -7.66
N ARG A 62 -2.78 8.21 -8.98
CA ARG A 62 -3.88 7.55 -9.69
C ARG A 62 -3.68 6.05 -9.81
N ARG A 63 -2.43 5.58 -10.01
CA ARG A 63 -2.09 4.14 -9.99
C ARG A 63 -2.35 3.51 -8.62
N LEU A 64 -1.91 4.16 -7.55
CA LEU A 64 -2.21 3.71 -6.18
C LEU A 64 -3.73 3.71 -5.89
N GLU A 65 -4.45 4.72 -6.34
CA GLU A 65 -5.91 4.80 -6.21
C GLU A 65 -6.61 3.65 -6.95
N ALA A 66 -6.12 3.29 -8.13
CA ALA A 66 -6.65 2.16 -8.89
C ALA A 66 -6.45 0.82 -8.14
N VAL A 67 -5.28 0.61 -7.53
CA VAL A 67 -5.00 -0.55 -6.65
C VAL A 67 -5.99 -0.59 -5.48
N ALA A 68 -6.17 0.52 -4.77
CA ALA A 68 -7.10 0.58 -3.63
C ALA A 68 -8.57 0.38 -4.05
N LYS A 69 -8.98 0.88 -5.22
CA LYS A 69 -10.33 0.65 -5.78
C LYS A 69 -10.54 -0.81 -6.18
N ALA A 70 -9.52 -1.46 -6.75
CA ALA A 70 -9.57 -2.88 -7.08
C ALA A 70 -9.73 -3.74 -5.81
N LEU A 71 -8.98 -3.42 -4.74
CA LEU A 71 -9.16 -4.04 -3.43
C LEU A 71 -10.60 -3.85 -2.91
N ALA A 72 -11.12 -2.62 -2.90
CA ALA A 72 -12.47 -2.32 -2.41
C ALA A 72 -13.56 -3.08 -3.20
N THR A 73 -13.33 -3.31 -4.49
CA THR A 73 -14.22 -4.11 -5.35
C THR A 73 -14.14 -5.60 -4.99
N ARG A 74 -12.92 -6.12 -4.83
CA ARG A 74 -12.66 -7.54 -4.50
C ARG A 74 -13.22 -7.92 -3.14
N SER A 75 -13.00 -7.08 -2.12
CA SER A 75 -13.42 -7.32 -0.74
C SER A 75 -14.89 -6.98 -0.44
N LYS A 76 -15.67 -6.50 -1.43
CA LYS A 76 -17.03 -5.97 -1.24
C LYS A 76 -17.99 -6.93 -0.54
N LYS A 77 -17.80 -8.24 -0.69
CA LYS A 77 -18.62 -9.28 -0.03
C LYS A 77 -18.29 -9.42 1.46
N GLU A 78 -17.06 -9.15 1.84
CA GLU A 78 -16.54 -9.30 3.20
C GLU A 78 -16.62 -8.00 3.98
N VAL A 79 -16.23 -6.89 3.34
CA VAL A 79 -16.24 -5.55 3.92
C VAL A 79 -16.45 -4.49 2.85
N LYS A 80 -17.26 -3.49 3.14
CA LYS A 80 -17.45 -2.33 2.25
C LYS A 80 -16.48 -1.23 2.63
N LEU A 81 -15.65 -0.83 1.68
CA LEU A 81 -14.60 0.15 1.85
C LEU A 81 -14.82 1.40 1.00
N GLU A 82 -14.39 2.53 1.51
CA GLU A 82 -14.30 3.83 0.83
C GLU A 82 -12.83 4.14 0.59
N VAL A 83 -12.47 4.56 -0.64
CA VAL A 83 -11.10 4.88 -1.01
C VAL A 83 -10.85 6.38 -0.95
N ARG A 84 -9.74 6.76 -0.36
CA ARG A 84 -9.21 8.13 -0.31
C ARG A 84 -7.73 8.14 -0.70
N THR A 85 -7.21 9.32 -1.04
CA THR A 85 -5.81 9.49 -1.45
C THR A 85 -5.13 10.63 -0.71
N SER A 86 -3.79 10.57 -0.63
CA SER A 86 -2.96 11.66 -0.13
C SER A 86 -2.98 12.88 -1.08
N ILE A 87 -2.49 14.00 -0.58
CA ILE A 87 -2.11 15.13 -1.44
C ILE A 87 -0.91 14.74 -2.31
N HIS A 88 -0.79 15.35 -3.48
CA HIS A 88 0.33 15.13 -4.43
C HIS A 88 1.09 16.41 -4.75
N ASN A 89 0.56 17.56 -4.30
CA ASN A 89 1.21 18.86 -4.46
C ASN A 89 2.03 19.19 -3.21
N PRO A 90 3.20 19.83 -3.37
CA PRO A 90 3.89 20.43 -2.26
C PRO A 90 2.99 21.45 -1.55
N PHE A 91 2.89 21.31 -0.23
CA PHE A 91 2.08 22.20 0.60
C PHE A 91 2.87 22.55 1.86
N PRO A 92 3.34 23.81 2.01
CA PRO A 92 4.27 24.18 3.07
C PRO A 92 3.91 23.74 4.49
N PRO A 93 2.64 23.79 4.93
CA PRO A 93 2.24 23.31 6.24
C PRO A 93 2.40 21.79 6.45
N VAL A 94 2.56 21.02 5.37
CA VAL A 94 2.69 19.56 5.43
C VAL A 94 4.11 19.15 5.06
N ASN A 95 4.82 18.51 5.96
CA ASN A 95 6.18 17.99 5.76
C ASN A 95 7.16 19.03 5.16
N GLY A 96 7.02 20.32 5.57
CA GLY A 96 7.86 21.41 5.05
C GLY A 96 7.78 21.60 3.53
N GLY A 97 6.63 21.31 2.93
CA GLY A 97 6.39 21.41 1.50
C GLY A 97 7.02 20.30 0.67
N ARG A 98 7.35 19.15 1.28
CA ARG A 98 7.89 17.97 0.58
C ARG A 98 6.82 16.91 0.39
N VAL A 99 6.77 16.32 -0.80
CA VAL A 99 5.98 15.13 -1.09
C VAL A 99 6.93 13.94 -1.17
N GLU A 100 7.17 13.28 -0.04
CA GLU A 100 8.11 12.15 0.09
C GLU A 100 7.40 10.80 -0.01
N ARG A 101 6.08 10.80 0.19
CA ARG A 101 5.24 9.62 0.12
C ARG A 101 3.90 9.96 -0.51
N LEU A 102 3.45 9.09 -1.40
CA LEU A 102 2.09 9.07 -1.94
C LEU A 102 1.39 7.82 -1.43
N TRP A 103 0.09 7.93 -1.12
CA TRP A 103 -0.69 6.77 -0.73
C TRP A 103 -2.15 6.89 -1.15
N ALA A 104 -2.75 5.72 -1.41
CA ALA A 104 -4.18 5.53 -1.45
C ALA A 104 -4.57 4.57 -0.33
N TYR A 105 -5.66 4.85 0.36
CA TYR A 105 -6.10 4.04 1.47
C TYR A 105 -7.60 3.77 1.42
N ALA A 106 -7.98 2.59 1.90
CA ALA A 106 -9.34 2.10 1.98
C ALA A 106 -9.74 1.93 3.46
N THR A 107 -10.84 2.55 3.85
CA THR A 107 -11.35 2.56 5.22
C THR A 107 -12.87 2.35 5.21
N ARG A 108 -13.52 2.46 6.38
CA ARG A 108 -14.97 2.31 6.54
C ARG A 108 -15.76 3.08 5.48
N ALA A 109 -16.69 2.40 4.80
CA ALA A 109 -17.62 3.05 3.90
C ALA A 109 -18.64 3.92 4.66
N LYS A 110 -19.27 4.85 3.94
CA LYS A 110 -20.26 5.81 4.50
C LYS A 110 -21.33 5.16 5.37
N ALA A 111 -21.82 3.97 5.01
CA ALA A 111 -22.85 3.27 5.80
C ALA A 111 -22.32 2.86 7.19
N ALA A 112 -21.10 2.33 7.28
CA ALA A 112 -20.48 1.98 8.55
C ALA A 112 -20.19 3.22 9.41
N LYS A 113 -19.74 4.33 8.79
CA LYS A 113 -19.57 5.62 9.46
C LYS A 113 -20.88 6.18 10.03
N THR A 114 -22.01 6.00 9.31
CA THR A 114 -23.32 6.41 9.79
C THR A 114 -23.75 5.60 11.01
N LYS A 115 -23.49 4.29 11.02
CA LYS A 115 -23.74 3.45 12.19
C LYS A 115 -22.87 3.88 13.37
N LEU A 116 -21.58 4.04 13.16
CA LEU A 116 -20.63 4.52 14.17
C LEU A 116 -21.11 5.83 14.79
N ARG A 117 -21.56 6.79 13.97
CA ARG A 117 -22.10 8.07 14.43
C ARG A 117 -23.31 7.91 15.38
N ARG A 118 -24.16 6.92 15.16
CA ARG A 118 -25.29 6.64 16.05
C ARG A 118 -24.86 6.09 17.40
N THR A 119 -23.78 5.33 17.43
CA THR A 119 -23.25 4.71 18.64
C THR A 119 -22.47 5.70 19.51
N ILE A 120 -21.61 6.52 18.90
CA ILE A 120 -20.67 7.39 19.61
C ILE A 120 -21.04 8.88 19.61
N GLY A 121 -22.12 9.26 18.92
CA GLY A 121 -22.54 10.65 18.77
C GLY A 121 -21.87 11.37 17.60
N ALA A 122 -22.42 12.55 17.27
CA ALA A 122 -22.05 13.28 16.06
C ALA A 122 -20.65 13.88 16.12
N ASP A 123 -20.25 14.42 17.26
CA ASP A 123 -18.99 15.15 17.40
C ASP A 123 -17.79 14.21 17.34
N LEU A 124 -17.85 13.10 18.10
CA LEU A 124 -16.80 12.10 18.07
C LEU A 124 -16.70 11.40 16.71
N ALA A 125 -17.84 11.08 16.07
CA ALA A 125 -17.85 10.50 14.74
C ALA A 125 -17.27 11.45 13.68
N LYS A 126 -17.48 12.76 13.82
CA LYS A 126 -16.87 13.78 12.94
C LYS A 126 -15.35 13.81 13.11
N ASP A 127 -14.87 13.70 14.34
CA ASP A 127 -13.45 13.62 14.63
C ASP A 127 -12.81 12.37 14.00
N LEU A 128 -13.44 11.21 14.19
CA LEU A 128 -12.99 9.95 13.59
C LEU A 128 -13.10 9.89 12.06
N ASP A 129 -13.94 10.72 11.42
CA ASP A 129 -14.02 10.77 9.94
C ASP A 129 -12.90 11.61 9.31
N GLN A 130 -12.07 12.27 10.11
CA GLN A 130 -10.96 13.05 9.60
C GLN A 130 -9.83 12.14 9.13
N ALA A 131 -9.51 12.24 7.83
CA ALA A 131 -8.37 11.56 7.18
C ALA A 131 -8.19 10.09 7.64
N TYR A 132 -7.05 9.77 8.22
CA TYR A 132 -6.59 8.46 8.65
C TYR A 132 -6.68 8.25 10.17
N ARG A 133 -7.59 8.93 10.87
CA ARG A 133 -7.82 8.72 12.32
C ARG A 133 -8.51 7.40 12.66
N ASN A 134 -8.76 6.58 11.66
CA ASN A 134 -9.27 5.22 11.76
C ASN A 134 -8.20 4.22 11.35
N GLY A 135 -8.45 2.93 11.51
CA GLY A 135 -7.71 1.91 10.84
C GLY A 135 -8.00 1.91 9.32
N TYR A 136 -7.00 1.63 8.51
CA TYR A 136 -7.12 1.65 7.05
C TYR A 136 -6.14 0.68 6.38
N LEU A 137 -6.56 0.15 5.23
CA LEU A 137 -5.70 -0.59 4.30
C LEU A 137 -5.05 0.41 3.34
N CYS A 138 -3.76 0.30 3.12
CA CYS A 138 -2.97 1.30 2.41
C CYS A 138 -2.11 0.69 1.31
N ALA A 139 -2.11 1.32 0.13
CA ALA A 139 -1.09 1.17 -0.89
C ALA A 139 -0.29 2.47 -0.95
N ALA A 140 1.03 2.39 -0.85
CA ALA A 140 1.88 3.56 -0.80
C ALA A 140 3.13 3.42 -1.68
N LEU A 141 3.67 4.56 -2.08
CA LEU A 141 4.88 4.70 -2.86
C LEU A 141 5.76 5.79 -2.25
N GLU A 142 7.02 5.45 -2.05
CA GLU A 142 8.10 6.32 -1.61
C GLU A 142 9.21 6.32 -2.68
N ALA A 143 10.20 7.18 -2.54
CA ALA A 143 11.30 7.27 -3.52
C ALA A 143 12.06 5.95 -3.72
N ASP A 144 12.06 5.09 -2.72
CA ASP A 144 12.85 3.85 -2.65
C ASP A 144 12.04 2.60 -2.28
N ALA A 145 10.71 2.70 -2.20
CA ALA A 145 9.86 1.56 -1.87
C ALA A 145 8.43 1.67 -2.39
N LEU A 146 7.83 0.51 -2.69
CA LEU A 146 6.38 0.30 -2.65
C LEU A 146 5.98 -0.37 -1.34
N GLU A 147 4.77 -0.13 -0.88
CA GLU A 147 4.24 -0.69 0.35
C GLU A 147 2.76 -1.04 0.22
N VAL A 148 2.37 -2.14 0.82
CA VAL A 148 0.98 -2.42 1.22
C VAL A 148 0.93 -2.65 2.70
N SER A 149 -0.10 -2.11 3.37
CA SER A 149 -0.21 -2.23 4.83
C SER A 149 -1.65 -2.12 5.32
N PHE A 150 -1.90 -2.73 6.48
CA PHE A 150 -2.97 -2.33 7.38
C PHE A 150 -2.36 -1.46 8.47
N ARG A 151 -2.98 -0.31 8.76
CA ARG A 151 -2.48 0.65 9.74
C ARG A 151 -3.60 1.16 10.62
N ILE A 152 -3.30 1.32 11.92
CA ILE A 152 -4.06 2.18 12.84
C ILE A 152 -3.10 3.33 13.18
N HIS A 153 -3.42 4.53 12.69
CA HIS A 153 -2.58 5.71 12.95
C HIS A 153 -2.51 6.00 14.46
N GLN A 154 -1.47 6.67 14.90
CA GLN A 154 -1.36 7.09 16.31
C GLN A 154 -2.60 7.89 16.77
N ASP A 155 -3.20 8.71 15.92
CA ASP A 155 -4.45 9.42 16.21
C ASP A 155 -5.71 8.52 16.09
N GLY A 156 -5.54 7.28 15.63
CA GLY A 156 -6.60 6.27 15.46
C GLY A 156 -6.97 5.53 16.73
N TRP A 157 -7.00 6.24 17.86
CA TRP A 157 -7.18 5.68 19.20
C TRP A 157 -8.41 4.79 19.35
N PHE A 158 -9.50 5.09 18.61
CA PHE A 158 -10.76 4.38 18.73
C PHE A 158 -10.64 2.92 18.27
N ASP A 159 -10.13 2.69 17.06
CA ASP A 159 -9.90 1.33 16.55
C ASP A 159 -8.78 0.62 17.29
N GLY A 160 -7.75 1.37 17.68
CA GLY A 160 -6.68 0.83 18.52
C GLY A 160 -7.19 0.30 19.87
N ARG A 161 -8.07 1.03 20.53
CA ARG A 161 -8.72 0.59 21.78
C ARG A 161 -9.63 -0.62 21.56
N ASN A 162 -10.38 -0.64 20.44
CA ASN A 162 -11.19 -1.81 20.10
C ASN A 162 -10.33 -3.06 19.94
N LEU A 163 -9.22 -2.95 19.22
CA LEU A 163 -8.25 -4.04 19.05
C LEU A 163 -7.71 -4.53 20.41
N VAL A 164 -7.23 -3.62 21.26
CA VAL A 164 -6.70 -3.98 22.59
C VAL A 164 -7.77 -4.65 23.46
N LYS A 165 -8.97 -4.09 23.50
CA LYS A 165 -10.09 -4.68 24.26
C LYS A 165 -10.46 -6.07 23.75
N ARG A 166 -10.45 -6.26 22.43
CA ARG A 166 -10.70 -7.56 21.82
C ARG A 166 -9.64 -8.58 22.21
N THR A 167 -8.37 -8.23 22.12
CA THR A 167 -7.28 -9.14 22.54
C THR A 167 -7.31 -9.46 24.02
N GLN A 168 -7.79 -8.55 24.86
CA GLN A 168 -8.01 -8.81 26.30
C GLN A 168 -9.18 -9.78 26.54
N ALA A 169 -10.26 -9.66 25.77
CA ALA A 169 -11.45 -10.49 25.92
C ALA A 169 -11.29 -11.90 25.33
N GLU A 170 -10.71 -12.02 24.11
CA GLU A 170 -10.58 -13.27 23.36
C GLU A 170 -9.20 -13.94 23.54
N GLY A 171 -8.24 -13.26 24.14
CA GLY A 171 -6.83 -13.64 24.12
C GLY A 171 -6.14 -13.26 22.81
N LEU A 172 -4.83 -13.45 22.75
CA LEU A 172 -4.02 -13.07 21.59
C LEU A 172 -4.01 -14.13 20.47
N ARG A 173 -4.46 -15.36 20.76
CA ARG A 173 -4.38 -16.46 19.78
C ARG A 173 -5.11 -16.18 18.47
N PRO A 174 -6.35 -15.66 18.44
CA PRO A 174 -7.03 -15.37 17.18
C PRO A 174 -6.28 -14.36 16.30
N LEU A 175 -5.70 -13.32 16.91
CA LEU A 175 -4.88 -12.35 16.17
C LEU A 175 -3.56 -12.97 15.69
N LEU A 176 -2.92 -13.80 16.53
CA LEU A 176 -1.69 -14.50 16.17
C LEU A 176 -1.89 -15.40 14.94
N GLU A 177 -2.98 -16.14 14.88
CA GLU A 177 -3.33 -17.00 13.74
C GLU A 177 -3.47 -16.16 12.46
N LEU A 178 -4.22 -15.05 12.53
CA LEU A 178 -4.36 -14.12 11.38
C LEU A 178 -3.03 -13.51 10.94
N LEU A 179 -2.16 -13.14 11.86
CA LEU A 179 -0.85 -12.57 11.53
C LEU A 179 0.09 -13.63 10.94
N ASN A 180 0.00 -14.88 11.39
CA ASN A 180 0.85 -15.96 10.88
C ASN A 180 0.40 -16.50 9.51
N GLU A 181 -0.80 -16.17 9.02
CA GLU A 181 -1.18 -16.37 7.62
C GLU A 181 -0.53 -15.33 6.68
N LEU A 182 0.10 -14.28 7.22
CA LEU A 182 0.67 -13.17 6.47
C LEU A 182 2.19 -13.30 6.27
N GLU A 183 2.66 -14.45 5.78
CA GLU A 183 4.08 -14.61 5.42
C GLU A 183 4.56 -13.48 4.50
N GLY A 184 5.73 -12.91 4.81
CA GLY A 184 6.32 -11.78 4.09
C GLY A 184 5.88 -10.40 4.58
N PHE A 185 4.97 -10.34 5.56
CA PHE A 185 4.63 -9.11 6.26
C PHE A 185 5.41 -8.97 7.56
N ARG A 186 5.42 -7.74 8.08
CA ARG A 186 5.99 -7.42 9.39
C ARG A 186 4.94 -6.64 10.19
N LEU A 187 4.80 -7.00 11.46
CA LEU A 187 4.11 -6.18 12.43
C LEU A 187 5.09 -5.12 12.94
N GLN A 188 4.67 -3.88 13.00
CA GLN A 188 5.51 -2.73 13.36
C GLN A 188 4.79 -1.84 14.36
N LEU A 189 5.52 -1.37 15.35
CA LEU A 189 5.09 -0.41 16.36
C LEU A 189 5.85 0.90 16.18
N ALA A 190 5.21 1.91 15.63
CA ALA A 190 5.80 3.25 15.42
C ALA A 190 7.26 3.18 14.93
N ASP A 191 8.17 3.87 15.61
CA ASP A 191 9.61 3.89 15.33
C ASP A 191 10.40 2.79 16.06
N TRP A 192 9.70 1.84 16.68
CA TRP A 192 10.34 0.76 17.42
C TRP A 192 11.14 -0.14 16.48
N LYS A 193 12.38 -0.45 16.85
CA LYS A 193 13.29 -1.26 16.04
C LYS A 193 13.07 -2.77 16.17
N GLY A 194 12.08 -3.21 16.96
CA GLY A 194 11.74 -4.62 17.08
C GLY A 194 11.24 -5.20 15.76
N GLU A 195 11.68 -6.40 15.45
CA GLU A 195 11.20 -7.14 14.29
C GLU A 195 10.21 -8.21 14.75
N TRP A 196 8.95 -8.05 14.35
CA TRP A 196 7.89 -9.03 14.49
C TRP A 196 7.49 -9.51 13.09
N ILE A 197 8.06 -10.65 12.70
CA ILE A 197 7.86 -11.23 11.37
C ILE A 197 6.57 -12.05 11.38
N CYS A 198 5.60 -11.66 10.58
CA CYS A 198 4.37 -12.42 10.38
C CYS A 198 4.68 -13.77 9.69
N GLY A 199 4.00 -14.82 10.09
CA GLY A 199 4.32 -16.20 9.70
C GLY A 199 5.20 -16.95 10.71
N GLU A 200 5.95 -16.21 11.55
CA GLU A 200 6.89 -16.77 12.53
C GLU A 200 6.65 -16.22 13.95
N LEU A 201 5.54 -15.51 14.16
CA LEU A 201 5.24 -14.93 15.46
C LEU A 201 4.88 -16.02 16.48
N SER A 202 5.47 -15.92 17.68
CA SER A 202 5.02 -16.67 18.85
C SER A 202 4.07 -15.81 19.70
N ILE A 203 3.38 -16.46 20.63
CA ILE A 203 2.47 -15.77 21.55
C ILE A 203 3.22 -14.76 22.44
N GLU A 204 4.42 -15.14 22.90
CA GLU A 204 5.26 -14.32 23.77
C GLU A 204 5.74 -13.07 23.03
N ARG A 205 6.06 -13.20 21.74
CA ARG A 205 6.45 -12.05 20.89
C ARG A 205 5.27 -11.10 20.66
N LEU A 206 4.07 -11.63 20.53
CA LEU A 206 2.87 -10.82 20.40
C LEU A 206 2.47 -10.18 21.72
N GLU A 207 2.64 -10.87 22.86
CA GLU A 207 2.49 -10.29 24.21
C GLU A 207 3.47 -9.13 24.42
N GLU A 208 4.73 -9.32 24.02
CA GLU A 208 5.75 -8.26 24.08
C GLU A 208 5.31 -7.03 23.28
N PHE A 209 4.79 -7.21 22.05
CA PHE A 209 4.27 -6.12 21.24
C PHE A 209 3.17 -5.34 21.97
N PHE A 210 2.13 -6.03 22.48
CA PHE A 210 1.00 -5.41 23.14
C PHE A 210 1.34 -4.79 24.51
N LYS A 211 2.45 -5.16 25.12
CA LYS A 211 2.97 -4.51 26.32
C LYS A 211 3.38 -3.05 26.05
N TYR A 212 3.79 -2.76 24.83
CA TYR A 212 4.25 -1.42 24.42
C TYR A 212 3.25 -0.67 23.53
N TYR A 213 2.28 -1.36 22.94
CA TYR A 213 1.30 -0.70 22.07
C TYR A 213 0.28 0.06 22.92
N GLU A 214 0.27 1.39 22.76
CA GLU A 214 -0.69 2.29 23.38
C GLU A 214 -1.52 3.00 22.29
N PRO A 215 -2.85 2.69 22.20
CA PRO A 215 -3.75 3.34 21.25
C PRO A 215 -3.88 4.84 21.55
N GLY A 216 -3.62 5.64 20.54
CA GLY A 216 -3.62 7.10 20.65
C GLY A 216 -2.21 7.71 20.73
N GLU A 217 -1.19 6.88 20.98
CA GLU A 217 0.21 7.31 21.04
C GLU A 217 1.06 6.63 19.96
N HIS A 218 0.81 5.34 19.71
CA HIS A 218 1.62 4.54 18.82
C HIS A 218 0.89 4.17 17.53
N LEU A 219 1.61 4.21 16.41
CA LEU A 219 1.18 3.60 15.16
C LEU A 219 1.26 2.07 15.27
N PHE A 220 0.16 1.39 14.95
CA PHE A 220 0.12 -0.05 14.68
C PHE A 220 0.18 -0.25 13.17
N ALA A 221 1.09 -1.07 12.66
CA ALA A 221 1.12 -1.41 11.25
C ALA A 221 1.45 -2.88 11.01
N VAL A 222 0.71 -3.52 10.10
CA VAL A 222 1.08 -4.80 9.48
C VAL A 222 1.38 -4.47 8.02
N GLN A 223 2.65 -4.61 7.61
CA GLN A 223 3.11 -4.08 6.33
C GLN A 223 4.02 -5.04 5.59
N ARG A 224 3.94 -4.97 4.25
CA ARG A 224 4.90 -5.55 3.31
C ARG A 224 5.48 -4.44 2.45
N ARG A 225 6.80 -4.41 2.33
CA ARG A 225 7.53 -3.41 1.52
C ARG A 225 8.37 -4.11 0.46
N TRP A 226 8.38 -3.53 -0.74
CA TRP A 226 9.24 -3.93 -1.83
C TRP A 226 10.24 -2.80 -2.07
N PRO A 227 11.54 -3.09 -1.94
CA PRO A 227 12.57 -2.10 -2.24
C PRO A 227 12.50 -1.64 -3.70
N ALA A 228 12.68 -0.34 -3.93
CA ALA A 228 12.65 0.30 -5.23
C ALA A 228 13.87 1.20 -5.48
N GLN A 229 15.01 0.90 -4.81
CA GLN A 229 16.28 1.55 -5.11
C GLN A 229 16.66 1.34 -6.58
N GLU A 230 17.37 2.29 -7.17
CA GLU A 230 17.64 2.32 -8.62
C GLU A 230 18.20 0.99 -9.16
N ALA A 231 19.12 0.37 -8.43
CA ALA A 231 19.75 -0.89 -8.82
C ALA A 231 18.81 -2.11 -8.93
N ILE A 232 17.64 -2.08 -8.23
CA ILE A 232 16.70 -3.20 -8.14
C ILE A 232 15.26 -2.80 -8.51
N ARG A 233 15.08 -1.59 -9.03
CA ARG A 233 13.76 -1.00 -9.31
C ARG A 233 12.96 -1.78 -10.36
N GLU A 234 13.59 -2.47 -11.26
CA GLU A 234 12.91 -3.24 -12.31
C GLU A 234 11.87 -4.21 -11.76
N ALA A 235 12.13 -4.81 -10.59
CA ALA A 235 11.20 -5.73 -9.95
C ALA A 235 9.86 -5.07 -9.59
N VAL A 236 9.85 -3.77 -9.21
CA VAL A 236 8.61 -3.03 -8.86
C VAL A 236 7.98 -2.33 -10.07
N LEU A 237 8.65 -2.30 -11.22
CA LEU A 237 8.13 -1.77 -12.48
C LEU A 237 7.47 -2.85 -13.33
N ALA A 238 7.56 -4.12 -12.94
CA ALA A 238 6.95 -5.22 -13.68
C ALA A 238 5.41 -5.03 -13.80
N PRO A 239 4.83 -5.36 -14.95
CA PRO A 239 3.41 -5.08 -15.24
C PRO A 239 2.42 -5.71 -14.26
N GLU A 240 2.80 -6.80 -13.60
CA GLU A 240 1.98 -7.54 -12.63
C GLU A 240 1.98 -6.94 -11.22
N VAL A 241 2.89 -6.03 -10.91
CA VAL A 241 3.05 -5.48 -9.56
C VAL A 241 1.79 -4.81 -9.00
N PRO A 242 1.03 -4.00 -9.76
CA PRO A 242 -0.22 -3.45 -9.22
C PRO A 242 -1.24 -4.53 -8.84
N ASP A 243 -1.37 -5.61 -9.61
CA ASP A 243 -2.25 -6.74 -9.29
C ASP A 243 -1.73 -7.52 -8.08
N LEU A 244 -0.42 -7.74 -7.99
CA LEU A 244 0.22 -8.32 -6.79
C LEU A 244 -0.06 -7.47 -5.54
N MET A 245 -0.01 -6.14 -5.64
CA MET A 245 -0.37 -5.26 -4.51
C MET A 245 -1.82 -5.45 -4.09
N VAL A 246 -2.76 -5.65 -5.03
CA VAL A 246 -4.17 -5.95 -4.70
C VAL A 246 -4.29 -7.30 -4.00
N ASP A 247 -3.55 -8.32 -4.46
CA ASP A 247 -3.54 -9.65 -3.83
C ASP A 247 -3.04 -9.56 -2.39
N GLU A 248 -1.91 -8.92 -2.18
CA GLU A 248 -1.32 -8.75 -0.85
C GLU A 248 -2.18 -7.89 0.08
N MET A 249 -2.79 -6.81 -0.43
CA MET A 249 -3.76 -6.03 0.37
C MET A 249 -5.01 -6.84 0.73
N SER A 250 -5.43 -7.76 -0.13
CA SER A 250 -6.58 -8.64 0.16
C SER A 250 -6.31 -9.58 1.32
N ARG A 251 -5.06 -10.04 1.48
CA ARG A 251 -4.63 -10.86 2.63
C ARG A 251 -4.72 -10.11 3.97
N LEU A 252 -4.65 -8.79 3.95
CA LEU A 252 -4.79 -7.95 5.15
C LEU A 252 -6.24 -7.73 5.60
N VAL A 253 -7.23 -8.04 4.75
CA VAL A 253 -8.65 -7.81 5.06
C VAL A 253 -9.11 -8.53 6.34
N PRO A 254 -8.73 -9.78 6.63
CA PRO A 254 -9.08 -10.45 7.88
C PRO A 254 -8.57 -9.71 9.12
N VAL A 255 -7.31 -9.24 9.11
CA VAL A 255 -6.73 -8.47 10.22
C VAL A 255 -7.43 -7.12 10.36
N TYR A 256 -7.73 -6.43 9.26
CA TYR A 256 -8.52 -5.21 9.25
C TYR A 256 -9.89 -5.45 9.93
N ARG A 257 -10.63 -6.48 9.55
CA ARG A 257 -11.94 -6.81 10.14
C ARG A 257 -11.85 -7.19 11.60
N TYR A 258 -10.78 -7.84 12.00
CA TYR A 258 -10.51 -8.19 13.39
C TYR A 258 -10.31 -6.94 14.25
N ALA A 259 -9.52 -5.98 13.78
CA ALA A 259 -9.13 -4.82 14.59
C ALA A 259 -10.17 -3.69 14.60
N MET A 260 -10.86 -3.49 13.45
CA MET A 260 -11.78 -2.36 13.30
C MET A 260 -13.06 -2.55 14.08
N TRP A 261 -13.48 -1.49 14.76
CA TRP A 261 -14.80 -1.48 15.36
C TRP A 261 -15.92 -1.64 14.31
N SER A 262 -16.86 -2.52 14.58
CA SER A 262 -18.11 -2.72 13.85
C SER A 262 -19.15 -3.27 14.81
N ASP A 263 -20.43 -3.35 14.41
CA ASP A 263 -21.49 -3.95 15.25
C ASP A 263 -21.17 -5.42 15.59
N GLU A 264 -20.40 -6.12 14.75
CA GLU A 264 -19.98 -7.50 14.95
C GLU A 264 -18.64 -7.64 15.70
N SER A 265 -17.92 -6.53 15.84
CA SER A 265 -16.62 -6.41 16.50
C SER A 265 -16.63 -5.20 17.44
N ASP A 266 -17.62 -5.15 18.33
CA ASP A 266 -17.76 -4.10 19.34
C ASP A 266 -17.26 -4.59 20.70
N PHE A 267 -16.03 -4.25 21.01
CA PHE A 267 -15.41 -4.50 22.31
C PHE A 267 -15.28 -3.24 23.16
N LEU A 268 -15.83 -2.13 22.70
CA LEU A 268 -15.79 -0.85 23.43
C LEU A 268 -17.06 -0.59 24.24
N PHE A 269 -18.23 -1.03 23.74
CA PHE A 269 -19.53 -0.70 24.31
C PHE A 269 -20.37 -1.94 24.65
N SER A 270 -20.02 -3.11 24.13
CA SER A 270 -20.66 -4.38 24.51
C SER A 270 -20.15 -4.77 25.91
N SER A 271 -21.03 -4.70 26.90
CA SER A 271 -20.81 -5.19 28.25
C SER A 271 -21.16 -6.66 28.34
#